data_9f48caad9e5d6177a6056aae1063244d
#
_entry.id   9f48caad9e5d6177a6056aae1063244d
#
_cell.length_a   1.000
_cell.length_b   1.000
_cell.length_c   1.000
_cell.angle_alpha   90.00
_cell.angle_beta   90.00
_cell.angle_gamma   90.00
#
_symmetry.space_group_name_H-M   'P 1'
#
loop_
_entity.id
_entity.type
_entity.pdbx_description
1 polymer ?
#
loop_
_entity_poly.entity_id
_entity_poly.type
_entity_poly.pdbx_seq_one_letter_code
_entity_poly.pdbx_strand_id
1 'polypeptide(L)'
;MKITGQVEQIFAHAVALDQNGGLKNSIYADGREVYIMNYDHTVALRFRLRASENPFENPISFKANDYDSSEFYEEDGKIVFINQIQGYQRKKTCGKAEYTPDEVKGMFKSFMADKTARETLVIDRSILSLLDTDLSHIEFSGKKGESLKMIQRNIYSGGIIEVSEKTEGLFDNVLSEDFGPVGIKTNDFAALFTFQDTLKFEFPNGEEEDFIVIRSIDKSKRDMVGVVACCLYDEIIQIQEARRK
;
A
#
# COMPACT_ATOMS: atom_id res chain seq x y z
N MET A 1 4.72 3.66 -26.82
CA MET A 1 3.43 3.21 -26.24
C MET A 1 2.76 4.40 -25.57
N LYS A 2 1.45 4.46 -25.58
CA LYS A 2 0.66 5.48 -24.87
C LYS A 2 -0.26 4.78 -23.89
N ILE A 3 -0.21 5.18 -22.60
CA ILE A 3 -1.14 4.70 -21.56
C ILE A 3 -2.23 5.73 -21.32
N THR A 4 -3.43 5.29 -20.97
CA THR A 4 -4.60 6.15 -20.74
C THR A 4 -5.46 5.58 -19.61
N GLY A 5 -6.43 6.37 -19.17
CA GLY A 5 -7.46 5.93 -18.24
C GLY A 5 -6.93 5.47 -16.89
N GLN A 6 -7.29 4.26 -16.50
CA GLN A 6 -6.97 3.73 -15.17
C GLN A 6 -5.47 3.54 -14.95
N VAL A 7 -4.72 3.13 -15.98
CA VAL A 7 -3.26 2.93 -15.87
C VAL A 7 -2.56 4.25 -15.57
N GLU A 8 -2.92 5.31 -16.27
CA GLU A 8 -2.36 6.65 -16.06
C GLU A 8 -2.61 7.14 -14.63
N GLN A 9 -3.83 6.94 -14.12
CA GLN A 9 -4.17 7.27 -12.73
C GLN A 9 -3.36 6.46 -11.73
N ILE A 10 -3.19 5.15 -11.94
CA ILE A 10 -2.39 4.29 -11.06
C ILE A 10 -0.94 4.78 -11.03
N PHE A 11 -0.35 5.13 -12.16
CA PHE A 11 1.03 5.61 -12.23
C PHE A 11 1.19 6.98 -11.55
N ALA A 12 0.26 7.90 -11.78
CA ALA A 12 0.27 9.21 -11.14
C ALA A 12 0.15 9.10 -9.61
N HIS A 13 -0.74 8.22 -9.12
CA HIS A 13 -0.88 7.98 -7.68
C HIS A 13 0.34 7.30 -7.08
N ALA A 14 1.01 6.39 -7.81
CA ALA A 14 2.26 5.80 -7.35
C ALA A 14 3.36 6.84 -7.12
N VAL A 15 3.42 7.88 -7.97
CA VAL A 15 4.32 9.04 -7.78
C VAL A 15 3.93 9.81 -6.51
N ALA A 16 2.63 10.07 -6.31
CA ALA A 16 2.14 10.84 -5.16
C ALA A 16 2.37 10.14 -3.80
N LEU A 17 2.55 8.81 -3.78
CA LEU A 17 2.88 8.08 -2.55
C LEU A 17 4.27 8.39 -1.99
N ASP A 18 5.15 8.98 -2.79
CA ASP A 18 6.52 9.35 -2.38
C ASP A 18 6.56 10.72 -1.70
N GLN A 19 5.69 10.94 -0.70
CA GLN A 19 5.66 12.22 0.05
C GLN A 19 6.84 12.40 1.01
N ASN A 20 7.64 11.37 1.24
CA ASN A 20 8.73 11.38 2.22
C ASN A 20 10.13 11.67 1.63
N GLY A 21 10.19 12.36 0.51
CA GLY A 21 11.40 13.08 0.11
C GLY A 21 12.60 12.24 -0.31
N GLY A 22 12.42 11.19 -1.09
CA GLY A 22 13.56 10.54 -1.73
C GLY A 22 13.52 9.02 -1.82
N LEU A 23 12.57 8.37 -1.22
CA LEU A 23 12.38 6.92 -1.34
C LEU A 23 11.55 6.64 -2.58
N LYS A 24 12.10 5.86 -3.50
CA LYS A 24 11.55 5.71 -4.85
C LYS A 24 10.69 4.46 -4.94
N ASN A 25 9.38 4.61 -4.89
CA ASN A 25 8.46 3.56 -5.24
C ASN A 25 8.79 2.99 -6.63
N SER A 26 8.48 1.72 -6.85
CA SER A 26 8.67 1.05 -8.12
C SER A 26 7.35 0.62 -8.72
N ILE A 27 7.24 0.73 -10.03
CA ILE A 27 6.11 0.26 -10.83
C ILE A 27 6.59 -0.92 -11.66
N TYR A 28 5.78 -1.97 -11.69
CA TYR A 28 5.98 -3.16 -12.49
C TYR A 28 4.67 -3.46 -13.22
N ALA A 29 4.74 -3.72 -14.50
CA ALA A 29 3.55 -4.04 -15.27
C ALA A 29 3.81 -5.23 -16.19
N ASP A 30 2.88 -6.17 -16.24
CA ASP A 30 2.93 -7.35 -17.07
C ASP A 30 1.51 -7.71 -17.53
N GLY A 31 1.28 -7.71 -18.83
CA GLY A 31 -0.03 -7.95 -19.40
C GLY A 31 -1.08 -6.98 -18.85
N ARG A 32 -2.03 -7.49 -18.08
CA ARG A 32 -3.11 -6.71 -17.47
C ARG A 32 -2.92 -6.46 -15.97
N GLU A 33 -1.77 -6.78 -15.44
CA GLU A 33 -1.47 -6.59 -14.02
C GLU A 33 -0.44 -5.48 -13.85
N VAL A 34 -0.72 -4.56 -12.94
CA VAL A 34 0.20 -3.50 -12.53
C VAL A 34 0.46 -3.68 -11.05
N TYR A 35 1.73 -3.69 -10.68
CA TYR A 35 2.17 -3.75 -9.30
C TYR A 35 2.88 -2.47 -8.93
N ILE A 36 2.64 -2.01 -7.72
CA ILE A 36 3.37 -0.91 -7.08
C ILE A 36 3.99 -1.46 -5.81
N MET A 37 5.26 -1.18 -5.59
CA MET A 37 5.96 -1.51 -4.36
C MET A 37 6.67 -0.26 -3.86
N ASN A 38 6.53 0.04 -2.56
CA ASN A 38 7.28 1.13 -1.96
C ASN A 38 8.74 0.72 -1.73
N TYR A 39 9.61 1.71 -1.48
CA TYR A 39 11.05 1.49 -1.36
C TYR A 39 11.41 0.54 -0.20
N ASP A 40 10.72 0.67 0.92
CA ASP A 40 10.98 -0.15 2.13
C ASP A 40 10.41 -1.58 2.02
N HIS A 41 9.72 -1.89 0.91
CA HIS A 41 9.00 -3.15 0.68
C HIS A 41 7.93 -3.45 1.75
N THR A 42 7.46 -2.43 2.46
CA THR A 42 6.40 -2.56 3.46
C THR A 42 5.00 -2.52 2.86
N VAL A 43 4.86 -2.03 1.63
CA VAL A 43 3.60 -2.00 0.87
C VAL A 43 3.81 -2.53 -0.53
N ALA A 44 3.02 -3.52 -0.91
CA ALA A 44 2.92 -4.01 -2.27
C ALA A 44 1.45 -4.04 -2.71
N LEU A 45 1.12 -3.38 -3.81
CA LEU A 45 -0.23 -3.31 -4.36
C LEU A 45 -0.26 -3.94 -5.75
N ARG A 46 -1.28 -4.74 -6.03
CA ARG A 46 -1.57 -5.27 -7.36
C ARG A 46 -2.90 -4.71 -7.86
N PHE A 47 -2.90 -4.20 -9.07
CA PHE A 47 -4.09 -3.76 -9.80
C PHE A 47 -4.30 -4.67 -11.00
N ARG A 48 -5.52 -5.15 -11.18
CA ARG A 48 -5.92 -5.87 -12.39
C ARG A 48 -6.70 -4.93 -13.30
N LEU A 49 -6.16 -4.71 -14.49
CA LEU A 49 -6.74 -3.81 -15.48
C LEU A 49 -7.96 -4.46 -16.16
N ARG A 50 -8.93 -3.63 -16.56
CA ARG A 50 -10.07 -4.06 -17.37
C ARG A 50 -9.61 -4.49 -18.77
N ALA A 51 -10.42 -5.29 -19.44
CA ALA A 51 -10.12 -5.73 -20.81
C ALA A 51 -10.05 -4.56 -21.82
N SER A 52 -10.76 -3.46 -21.54
CA SER A 52 -10.77 -2.23 -22.36
C SER A 52 -9.58 -1.32 -22.11
N GLU A 53 -8.82 -1.54 -21.02
CA GLU A 53 -7.60 -0.80 -20.74
C GLU A 53 -6.46 -1.28 -21.66
N ASN A 54 -5.41 -0.48 -21.75
CA ASN A 54 -4.23 -0.78 -22.56
C ASN A 54 -3.33 -1.83 -21.86
N PRO A 55 -3.50 -3.13 -22.10
CA PRO A 55 -2.62 -4.12 -21.48
C PRO A 55 -1.20 -3.98 -22.04
N PHE A 56 -0.21 -4.21 -21.21
CA PHE A 56 1.18 -4.20 -21.60
C PHE A 56 1.51 -5.47 -22.39
N GLU A 57 1.98 -5.31 -23.63
CA GLU A 57 2.43 -6.43 -24.47
C GLU A 57 3.75 -7.00 -23.96
N ASN A 58 4.64 -6.12 -23.47
CA ASN A 58 5.91 -6.49 -22.88
C ASN A 58 5.94 -6.08 -21.41
N PRO A 59 6.53 -6.91 -20.53
CA PRO A 59 6.75 -6.54 -19.13
C PRO A 59 7.64 -5.30 -19.03
N ILE A 60 7.25 -4.35 -18.19
CA ILE A 60 8.01 -3.12 -17.93
C ILE A 60 8.20 -2.91 -16.44
N SER A 61 9.33 -2.31 -16.06
CA SER A 61 9.57 -1.88 -14.69
C SER A 61 10.39 -0.60 -14.65
N PHE A 62 10.03 0.31 -13.72
CA PHE A 62 10.75 1.56 -13.53
C PHE A 62 10.44 2.19 -12.17
N LYS A 63 11.24 3.16 -11.75
CA LYS A 63 10.99 3.92 -10.53
C LYS A 63 9.84 4.90 -10.73
N ALA A 64 8.83 4.86 -9.84
CA ALA A 64 7.57 5.60 -10.00
C ALA A 64 7.77 7.11 -10.14
N ASN A 65 8.67 7.71 -9.38
CA ASN A 65 8.94 9.15 -9.47
C ASN A 65 9.68 9.58 -10.75
N ASP A 66 10.04 8.65 -11.60
CA ASP A 66 10.50 8.95 -12.95
C ASP A 66 9.34 9.06 -13.95
N TYR A 67 8.12 8.69 -13.56
CA TYR A 67 6.92 8.92 -14.37
C TYR A 67 6.72 10.41 -14.66
N ASP A 68 6.64 10.76 -15.93
CA ASP A 68 6.58 12.17 -16.39
C ASP A 68 5.49 12.38 -17.45
N SER A 69 5.06 11.32 -18.15
CA SER A 69 4.12 11.39 -19.26
C SER A 69 3.42 10.07 -19.48
N SER A 70 2.22 10.11 -20.06
CA SER A 70 1.50 8.92 -20.52
C SER A 70 2.08 8.30 -21.81
N GLU A 71 3.02 8.95 -22.47
CA GLU A 71 3.70 8.43 -23.66
C GLU A 71 5.12 7.97 -23.34
N PHE A 72 5.46 6.75 -23.71
CA PHE A 72 6.80 6.21 -23.52
C PHE A 72 7.17 5.14 -24.56
N TYR A 73 8.46 4.86 -24.65
CA TYR A 73 9.01 3.73 -25.41
C TYR A 73 10.16 3.09 -24.62
N GLU A 74 10.53 1.90 -25.03
CA GLU A 74 11.68 1.18 -24.49
C GLU A 74 12.88 1.42 -25.40
N GLU A 75 14.02 1.78 -24.79
CA GLU A 75 15.30 1.96 -25.48
C GLU A 75 16.42 1.36 -24.61
N ASP A 76 17.14 0.39 -25.13
CA ASP A 76 18.21 -0.31 -24.42
C ASP A 76 17.79 -0.88 -23.04
N GLY A 77 16.59 -1.44 -22.96
CA GLY A 77 16.04 -2.00 -21.72
C GLY A 77 15.68 -0.95 -20.67
N LYS A 78 15.55 0.31 -21.06
CA LYS A 78 15.09 1.42 -20.21
C LYS A 78 13.81 2.02 -20.72
N ILE A 79 12.97 2.50 -19.82
CA ILE A 79 11.77 3.25 -20.17
C ILE A 79 12.14 4.71 -20.36
N VAL A 80 11.72 5.26 -21.50
CA VAL A 80 11.95 6.67 -21.85
C VAL A 80 10.59 7.34 -22.03
N PHE A 81 10.22 8.25 -21.11
CA PHE A 81 9.03 9.07 -21.24
C PHE A 81 9.24 10.22 -22.21
N ILE A 82 8.18 10.52 -22.96
CA ILE A 82 8.15 11.59 -23.96
C ILE A 82 7.14 12.65 -23.49
N ASN A 83 7.58 13.86 -23.34
CA ASN A 83 6.73 15.00 -23.02
C ASN A 83 6.82 16.07 -24.09
N GLN A 84 5.67 16.61 -24.52
CA GLN A 84 5.59 17.71 -25.48
C GLN A 84 5.43 19.03 -24.73
N ILE A 85 6.45 19.86 -24.71
CA ILE A 85 6.41 21.18 -24.03
C ILE A 85 6.66 22.27 -25.07
N GLN A 86 5.67 23.12 -25.31
CA GLN A 86 5.79 24.30 -26.19
C GLN A 86 6.43 24.01 -27.55
N GLY A 87 6.07 22.89 -28.19
CA GLY A 87 6.62 22.49 -29.50
C GLY A 87 7.96 21.75 -29.45
N TYR A 88 8.55 21.58 -28.28
CA TYR A 88 9.76 20.78 -28.10
C TYR A 88 9.44 19.41 -27.48
N GLN A 89 10.13 18.39 -27.91
CA GLN A 89 10.04 17.07 -27.33
C GLN A 89 11.09 16.92 -26.22
N ARG A 90 10.62 16.75 -24.97
CA ARG A 90 11.45 16.40 -23.83
C ARG A 90 11.42 14.88 -23.64
N LYS A 91 12.62 14.28 -23.51
CA LYS A 91 12.78 12.87 -23.18
C LYS A 91 13.33 12.73 -21.76
N LYS A 92 12.75 11.81 -20.99
CA LYS A 92 13.21 11.47 -19.64
C LYS A 92 13.42 9.97 -19.53
N THR A 93 14.66 9.54 -19.34
CA THR A 93 15.01 8.14 -19.10
C THR A 93 14.79 7.79 -17.65
N CYS A 94 14.07 6.70 -17.38
CA CYS A 94 13.75 6.24 -16.04
C CYS A 94 14.86 5.39 -15.44
N GLY A 95 15.01 5.48 -14.12
CA GLY A 95 15.81 4.54 -13.34
C GLY A 95 15.21 3.14 -13.38
N LYS A 96 16.08 2.13 -13.37
CA LYS A 96 15.68 0.74 -13.32
C LYS A 96 15.06 0.44 -11.95
N ALA A 97 13.94 -0.28 -11.92
CA ALA A 97 13.39 -0.84 -10.71
C ALA A 97 14.31 -1.96 -10.17
N GLU A 98 14.16 -2.30 -8.89
CA GLU A 98 15.00 -3.29 -8.22
C GLU A 98 14.76 -4.71 -8.73
N TYR A 99 13.49 -5.04 -8.96
CA TYR A 99 13.04 -6.35 -9.42
C TYR A 99 12.49 -6.31 -10.83
N THR A 100 12.33 -7.49 -11.42
CA THR A 100 11.55 -7.70 -12.64
C THR A 100 10.06 -7.87 -12.33
N PRO A 101 9.14 -7.65 -13.29
CA PRO A 101 7.72 -7.93 -13.09
C PRO A 101 7.43 -9.38 -12.67
N ASP A 102 8.16 -10.36 -13.20
CA ASP A 102 7.99 -11.77 -12.83
C ASP A 102 8.39 -12.07 -11.39
N GLU A 103 9.47 -11.47 -10.91
CA GLU A 103 9.91 -11.61 -9.51
C GLU A 103 8.86 -11.03 -8.56
N VAL A 104 8.35 -9.83 -8.84
CA VAL A 104 7.30 -9.19 -8.01
C VAL A 104 6.01 -10.01 -8.04
N LYS A 105 5.63 -10.52 -9.20
CA LYS A 105 4.46 -11.41 -9.34
C LYS A 105 4.62 -12.71 -8.54
N GLY A 106 5.83 -13.26 -8.52
CA GLY A 106 6.19 -14.44 -7.71
C GLY A 106 6.07 -14.15 -6.22
N MET A 107 6.67 -13.05 -5.73
CA MET A 107 6.58 -12.60 -4.36
C MET A 107 5.11 -12.38 -3.94
N PHE A 108 4.34 -11.65 -4.76
CA PHE A 108 2.94 -11.37 -4.47
C PHE A 108 2.10 -12.65 -4.38
N LYS A 109 2.35 -13.64 -5.25
CA LYS A 109 1.69 -14.94 -5.18
C LYS A 109 2.01 -15.68 -3.88
N SER A 110 3.26 -15.65 -3.41
CA SER A 110 3.65 -16.31 -2.17
C SER A 110 2.97 -15.68 -0.94
N PHE A 111 2.83 -14.35 -0.91
CA PHE A 111 2.10 -13.66 0.15
C PHE A 111 0.60 -13.97 0.16
N MET A 112 0.03 -14.28 -1.00
CA MET A 112 -1.42 -14.54 -1.15
C MET A 112 -1.78 -16.03 -1.06
N ALA A 113 -0.78 -16.93 -1.01
CA ALA A 113 -1.03 -18.37 -0.94
C ALA A 113 -1.53 -18.75 0.47
N ASP A 114 -2.61 -19.54 0.49
CA ASP A 114 -3.16 -20.21 1.68
C ASP A 114 -3.43 -19.33 2.92
N LYS A 115 -3.78 -18.05 2.68
CA LYS A 115 -4.05 -17.10 3.76
C LYS A 115 -5.54 -17.06 4.07
N THR A 116 -5.91 -17.54 5.25
CA THR A 116 -7.24 -17.35 5.86
C THR A 116 -7.22 -16.11 6.75
N ALA A 117 -8.15 -15.20 6.51
CA ALA A 117 -8.31 -14.06 7.40
C ALA A 117 -8.94 -14.52 8.73
N ARG A 118 -8.30 -14.18 9.86
CA ARG A 118 -8.84 -14.37 11.20
C ARG A 118 -9.92 -13.34 11.49
N GLU A 119 -9.59 -12.09 11.22
CA GLU A 119 -10.50 -10.96 11.39
C GLU A 119 -10.53 -10.12 10.11
N THR A 120 -11.66 -9.48 9.87
CA THR A 120 -11.83 -8.58 8.72
C THR A 120 -12.47 -7.28 9.14
N LEU A 121 -11.99 -6.17 8.60
CA LEU A 121 -12.50 -4.85 8.86
C LEU A 121 -12.67 -4.09 7.56
N VAL A 122 -13.80 -3.40 7.40
CA VAL A 122 -14.05 -2.50 6.28
C VAL A 122 -13.85 -1.08 6.75
N ILE A 123 -12.91 -0.37 6.16
CA ILE A 123 -12.56 1.00 6.56
C ILE A 123 -12.80 1.94 5.37
N ASP A 124 -13.46 3.06 5.63
CA ASP A 124 -13.65 4.15 4.69
C ASP A 124 -12.56 5.20 4.85
N ARG A 125 -12.24 5.90 3.75
CA ARG A 125 -11.23 6.95 3.70
C ARG A 125 -11.44 8.07 4.71
N SER A 126 -12.68 8.33 5.14
CA SER A 126 -13.00 9.35 6.13
C SER A 126 -12.25 9.16 7.46
N ILE A 127 -11.81 7.92 7.77
CA ILE A 127 -10.98 7.61 8.93
C ILE A 127 -9.71 8.47 8.97
N LEU A 128 -9.15 8.84 7.81
CA LEU A 128 -7.93 9.64 7.73
C LEU A 128 -8.07 11.01 8.39
N SER A 129 -9.28 11.56 8.47
CA SER A 129 -9.54 12.83 9.16
C SER A 129 -9.42 12.76 10.68
N LEU A 130 -9.41 11.55 11.24
CA LEU A 130 -9.28 11.27 12.67
C LEU A 130 -7.83 10.96 13.08
N LEU A 131 -6.96 10.73 12.10
CA LEU A 131 -5.55 10.41 12.34
C LEU A 131 -4.74 11.67 12.62
N ASP A 132 -3.79 11.52 13.53
CA ASP A 132 -2.74 12.52 13.78
C ASP A 132 -1.52 12.15 12.94
N THR A 133 -1.09 13.06 12.07
CA THR A 133 0.07 12.85 11.18
C THR A 133 1.40 12.77 11.94
N ASP A 134 1.45 13.25 13.16
CA ASP A 134 2.64 13.19 14.01
C ASP A 134 2.81 11.83 14.71
N LEU A 135 1.75 11.00 14.70
CA LEU A 135 1.78 9.65 15.26
C LEU A 135 2.19 8.63 14.19
N SER A 136 3.27 7.90 14.45
CA SER A 136 3.98 7.10 13.45
C SER A 136 3.31 5.78 13.09
N HIS A 137 2.52 5.19 14.00
CA HIS A 137 1.97 3.85 13.85
C HIS A 137 0.51 3.75 14.24
N ILE A 138 -0.19 2.85 13.55
CA ILE A 138 -1.56 2.43 13.82
C ILE A 138 -1.50 0.98 14.30
N GLU A 139 -2.14 0.68 15.42
CA GLU A 139 -2.24 -0.64 16.03
C GLU A 139 -3.70 -1.10 16.03
N PHE A 140 -3.91 -2.34 15.67
CA PHE A 140 -5.17 -3.05 15.80
C PHE A 140 -5.04 -4.13 16.86
N SER A 141 -5.91 -4.09 17.89
CA SER A 141 -5.88 -5.06 18.99
C SER A 141 -7.24 -5.15 19.66
N GLY A 142 -7.46 -6.19 20.46
CA GLY A 142 -8.64 -6.36 21.29
C GLY A 142 -8.62 -7.66 22.05
N LYS A 143 -9.47 -7.75 23.07
CA LYS A 143 -9.64 -8.97 23.87
C LYS A 143 -10.92 -9.68 23.48
N LYS A 144 -10.96 -10.98 23.73
CA LYS A 144 -12.15 -11.80 23.60
C LYS A 144 -13.34 -11.17 24.35
N GLY A 145 -14.46 -11.02 23.64
CA GLY A 145 -15.66 -10.39 24.16
C GLY A 145 -15.68 -8.87 24.08
N GLU A 146 -14.60 -8.24 23.61
CA GLU A 146 -14.53 -6.80 23.33
C GLU A 146 -14.56 -6.55 21.81
N SER A 147 -14.81 -5.30 21.43
CA SER A 147 -14.69 -4.87 20.03
C SER A 147 -13.21 -4.70 19.65
N LEU A 148 -12.91 -4.88 18.35
CA LEU A 148 -11.61 -4.56 17.81
C LEU A 148 -11.31 -3.06 18.00
N LYS A 149 -10.13 -2.73 18.50
CA LYS A 149 -9.68 -1.36 18.73
C LYS A 149 -8.66 -0.96 17.70
N MET A 150 -8.74 0.28 17.24
CA MET A 150 -7.74 0.95 16.43
C MET A 150 -7.10 2.07 17.24
N ILE A 151 -5.82 1.95 17.50
CA ILE A 151 -5.05 2.88 18.34
C ILE A 151 -3.92 3.46 17.50
N GLN A 152 -3.76 4.77 17.53
CA GLN A 152 -2.63 5.42 16.90
C GLN A 152 -1.56 5.75 17.93
N ARG A 153 -0.30 5.40 17.66
CA ARG A 153 0.82 5.58 18.58
C ARG A 153 1.95 6.35 17.94
N ASN A 154 2.62 7.13 18.78
CA ASN A 154 3.97 7.63 18.49
C ASN A 154 4.97 6.82 19.29
N ILE A 155 5.73 5.97 18.61
CA ILE A 155 6.77 5.12 19.24
C ILE A 155 7.91 5.92 19.84
N TYR A 156 8.09 7.18 19.42
CA TYR A 156 9.19 8.03 19.89
C TYR A 156 8.80 8.88 21.11
N SER A 157 7.57 9.39 21.14
CA SER A 157 7.09 10.27 22.24
C SER A 157 6.20 9.56 23.25
N GLY A 158 5.69 8.37 22.92
CA GLY A 158 4.71 7.64 23.73
C GLY A 158 3.28 8.20 23.65
N GLY A 159 3.00 9.10 22.71
CA GLY A 159 1.64 9.62 22.47
C GLY A 159 0.71 8.52 21.95
N ILE A 160 -0.53 8.48 22.47
CA ILE A 160 -1.56 7.48 22.14
C ILE A 160 -2.88 8.19 21.88
N ILE A 161 -3.54 7.84 20.77
CA ILE A 161 -4.90 8.24 20.45
C ILE A 161 -5.71 6.99 20.12
N GLU A 162 -6.78 6.71 20.83
CA GLU A 162 -7.72 5.65 20.47
C GLU A 162 -8.69 6.19 19.40
N VAL A 163 -8.51 5.73 18.16
CA VAL A 163 -9.29 6.20 17.00
C VAL A 163 -10.67 5.56 17.00
N SER A 164 -10.79 4.32 17.46
CA SER A 164 -12.05 3.57 17.53
C SER A 164 -13.12 4.26 18.41
N GLU A 165 -12.71 4.97 19.46
CA GLU A 165 -13.63 5.74 20.31
C GLU A 165 -14.34 6.89 19.57
N LYS A 166 -13.76 7.34 18.44
CA LYS A 166 -14.27 8.47 17.65
C LYS A 166 -15.18 8.04 16.50
N THR A 167 -15.39 6.72 16.34
CA THR A 167 -16.05 6.18 15.14
C THR A 167 -17.13 5.19 15.56
N GLU A 168 -18.38 5.64 15.59
CA GLU A 168 -19.53 4.79 15.91
C GLU A 168 -19.74 3.71 14.83
N GLY A 169 -19.99 2.48 15.25
CA GLY A 169 -20.41 1.36 14.40
C GLY A 169 -19.33 0.70 13.55
N LEU A 170 -18.13 1.29 13.43
CA LEU A 170 -17.07 0.73 12.61
C LEU A 170 -16.36 -0.45 13.30
N PHE A 171 -16.22 -0.39 14.60
CA PHE A 171 -15.49 -1.36 15.43
C PHE A 171 -16.40 -2.17 16.37
N ASP A 172 -17.67 -2.35 16.02
CA ASP A 172 -18.66 -3.00 16.88
C ASP A 172 -18.62 -4.54 16.85
N ASN A 173 -17.78 -5.12 15.97
CA ASN A 173 -17.63 -6.57 15.91
C ASN A 173 -16.94 -7.10 17.16
N VAL A 174 -17.66 -7.92 17.92
CA VAL A 174 -17.14 -8.56 19.12
C VAL A 174 -16.21 -9.70 18.75
N LEU A 175 -14.99 -9.66 19.26
CA LEU A 175 -13.96 -10.65 19.01
C LEU A 175 -14.29 -11.99 19.68
N SER A 176 -14.11 -13.08 18.96
CA SER A 176 -14.28 -14.44 19.48
C SER A 176 -13.08 -14.92 20.32
N GLU A 177 -11.91 -14.30 20.10
CA GLU A 177 -10.63 -14.59 20.75
C GLU A 177 -9.84 -13.30 20.94
N ASP A 178 -8.76 -13.35 21.74
CA ASP A 178 -7.81 -12.25 21.83
C ASP A 178 -7.15 -12.00 20.46
N PHE A 179 -7.00 -10.73 20.08
CA PHE A 179 -6.47 -10.32 18.80
C PHE A 179 -5.37 -9.26 18.95
N GLY A 180 -4.30 -9.44 18.19
CA GLY A 180 -3.19 -8.49 18.09
C GLY A 180 -2.29 -8.47 19.32
N PRO A 181 -1.47 -7.43 19.46
CA PRO A 181 -1.45 -6.22 18.60
C PRO A 181 -0.84 -6.45 17.21
N VAL A 182 -1.48 -5.88 16.20
CA VAL A 182 -0.98 -5.83 14.83
C VAL A 182 -0.83 -4.38 14.42
N GLY A 183 0.38 -3.96 14.07
CA GLY A 183 0.70 -2.57 13.78
C GLY A 183 1.10 -2.33 12.34
N ILE A 184 0.75 -1.16 11.79
CA ILE A 184 1.24 -0.66 10.50
C ILE A 184 1.66 0.80 10.61
N LYS A 185 2.57 1.23 9.73
CA LYS A 185 2.98 2.64 9.66
C LYS A 185 1.78 3.51 9.25
N THR A 186 1.58 4.65 9.92
CA THR A 186 0.49 5.59 9.61
C THR A 186 0.54 6.05 8.15
N ASN A 187 1.72 6.34 7.62
CA ASN A 187 1.88 6.77 6.23
C ASN A 187 1.52 5.67 5.23
N ASP A 188 1.89 4.41 5.51
CA ASP A 188 1.54 3.27 4.67
C ASP A 188 0.01 3.07 4.66
N PHE A 189 -0.63 3.15 5.83
CA PHE A 189 -2.08 3.08 5.95
C PHE A 189 -2.79 4.19 5.16
N ALA A 190 -2.36 5.43 5.32
CA ALA A 190 -2.95 6.57 4.62
C ALA A 190 -2.77 6.47 3.10
N ALA A 191 -1.61 5.99 2.66
CA ALA A 191 -1.28 5.81 1.25
C ALA A 191 -2.23 4.85 0.52
N LEU A 192 -2.75 3.81 1.20
CA LEU A 192 -3.69 2.86 0.62
C LEU A 192 -4.96 3.53 0.10
N PHE A 193 -5.46 4.55 0.80
CA PHE A 193 -6.68 5.28 0.45
C PHE A 193 -6.49 6.27 -0.71
N THR A 194 -5.28 6.43 -1.22
CA THR A 194 -5.04 7.19 -2.46
C THR A 194 -5.67 6.50 -3.67
N PHE A 195 -5.79 5.18 -3.63
CA PHE A 195 -6.29 4.36 -4.73
C PHE A 195 -7.79 4.02 -4.62
N GLN A 196 -8.32 3.98 -3.40
CA GLN A 196 -9.70 3.58 -3.11
C GLN A 196 -10.24 4.33 -1.89
N ASP A 197 -11.53 4.64 -1.91
CA ASP A 197 -12.18 5.30 -0.77
C ASP A 197 -12.55 4.32 0.34
N THR A 198 -12.85 3.06 0.00
CA THR A 198 -13.24 2.04 0.97
C THR A 198 -12.45 0.76 0.72
N LEU A 199 -11.83 0.25 1.77
CA LEU A 199 -10.95 -0.91 1.74
C LEU A 199 -11.37 -1.96 2.76
N LYS A 200 -11.23 -3.23 2.39
CA LYS A 200 -11.33 -4.37 3.30
C LYS A 200 -9.93 -4.76 3.76
N PHE A 201 -9.71 -4.74 5.05
CA PHE A 201 -8.52 -5.23 5.72
C PHE A 201 -8.78 -6.66 6.17
N GLU A 202 -7.91 -7.58 5.80
CA GLU A 202 -7.94 -8.98 6.20
C GLU A 202 -6.70 -9.25 7.04
N PHE A 203 -6.92 -9.42 8.34
CA PHE A 203 -5.85 -9.67 9.30
C PHE A 203 -5.52 -11.15 9.30
N PRO A 204 -4.25 -11.50 9.35
CA PRO A 204 -3.80 -12.88 9.27
C PRO A 204 -4.21 -13.72 10.48
N ASN A 205 -4.18 -15.04 10.29
CA ASN A 205 -4.40 -16.01 11.34
C ASN A 205 -3.04 -16.62 11.72
N GLY A 206 -2.54 -16.35 12.92
CA GLY A 206 -1.28 -16.92 13.43
C GLY A 206 -0.34 -15.89 14.08
N GLU A 207 0.62 -16.40 14.86
CA GLU A 207 1.61 -15.58 15.58
C GLU A 207 2.78 -15.12 14.67
N GLU A 208 2.93 -15.70 13.47
CA GLU A 208 4.09 -15.50 12.59
C GLU A 208 3.75 -14.66 11.34
N GLU A 209 2.57 -14.06 11.26
CA GLU A 209 2.20 -13.35 10.03
C GLU A 209 2.48 -11.86 10.10
N ASP A 210 3.51 -11.48 9.35
CA ASP A 210 4.09 -10.14 9.32
C ASP A 210 3.37 -9.15 8.39
N PHE A 211 2.14 -9.47 7.93
CA PHE A 211 1.45 -8.59 7.00
C PHE A 211 -0.08 -8.68 7.04
N ILE A 212 -0.73 -7.60 6.60
CA ILE A 212 -2.18 -7.47 6.41
C ILE A 212 -2.48 -7.51 4.93
N VAL A 213 -3.53 -8.26 4.53
CA VAL A 213 -4.02 -8.25 3.15
C VAL A 213 -5.12 -7.19 3.01
N ILE A 214 -4.99 -6.35 1.99
CA ILE A 214 -5.92 -5.27 1.69
C ILE A 214 -6.63 -5.56 0.38
N ARG A 215 -7.96 -5.37 0.33
CA ARG A 215 -8.74 -5.55 -0.90
C ARG A 215 -9.67 -4.38 -1.16
N SER A 216 -9.81 -4.02 -2.44
CA SER A 216 -10.91 -3.16 -2.85
C SER A 216 -12.24 -3.88 -2.68
N ILE A 217 -13.26 -3.16 -2.22
CA ILE A 217 -14.63 -3.67 -2.11
C ILE A 217 -15.30 -3.58 -3.47
N ASP A 218 -15.23 -2.43 -4.12
CA ASP A 218 -15.82 -2.21 -5.44
C ASP A 218 -14.83 -2.53 -6.56
N LYS A 219 -14.79 -3.81 -6.94
CA LYS A 219 -13.96 -4.27 -8.08
C LYS A 219 -14.41 -3.73 -9.42
N SER A 220 -15.65 -3.21 -9.52
CA SER A 220 -16.14 -2.59 -10.77
C SER A 220 -15.43 -1.27 -11.05
N LYS A 221 -15.03 -0.56 -10.00
CA LYS A 221 -14.21 0.65 -10.11
C LYS A 221 -12.74 0.33 -10.28
N ARG A 222 -12.20 -0.52 -9.41
CA ARG A 222 -10.78 -0.87 -9.43
C ARG A 222 -10.54 -2.21 -8.70
N ASP A 223 -10.02 -3.20 -9.39
CA ASP A 223 -9.64 -4.48 -8.77
C ASP A 223 -8.22 -4.36 -8.20
N MET A 224 -8.14 -4.02 -6.91
CA MET A 224 -6.89 -3.86 -6.17
C MET A 224 -6.80 -4.89 -5.06
N VAL A 225 -5.65 -5.51 -4.94
CA VAL A 225 -5.25 -6.32 -3.79
C VAL A 225 -3.89 -5.82 -3.32
N GLY A 226 -3.75 -5.60 -2.04
CA GLY A 226 -2.50 -5.15 -1.43
C GLY A 226 -2.04 -6.06 -0.30
N VAL A 227 -0.76 -5.95 0.00
CA VAL A 227 -0.10 -6.54 1.16
C VAL A 227 0.65 -5.42 1.86
N VAL A 228 0.43 -5.28 3.16
CA VAL A 228 1.11 -4.29 4.00
C VAL A 228 1.82 -5.01 5.13
N ALA A 229 3.13 -4.81 5.25
CA ALA A 229 3.92 -5.39 6.32
C ALA A 229 3.50 -4.83 7.68
N CYS A 230 3.37 -5.73 8.65
CA CYS A 230 3.15 -5.37 10.04
C CYS A 230 4.45 -4.89 10.68
N CYS A 231 4.35 -3.91 11.56
CA CYS A 231 5.43 -3.57 12.46
C CYS A 231 5.44 -4.59 13.61
N LEU A 232 6.54 -5.29 13.81
CA LEU A 232 6.69 -6.20 14.94
C LEU A 232 6.63 -5.39 16.24
N TYR A 233 5.68 -5.73 17.11
CA TYR A 233 5.43 -5.02 18.36
C TYR A 233 6.65 -5.03 19.28
N ASP A 234 7.40 -6.13 19.29
CA ASP A 234 8.62 -6.28 20.09
C ASP A 234 9.73 -5.32 19.68
N GLU A 235 9.88 -5.02 18.40
CA GLU A 235 10.83 -3.99 17.93
C GLU A 235 10.45 -2.61 18.44
N ILE A 236 9.15 -2.30 18.45
CA ILE A 236 8.63 -1.03 18.95
C ILE A 236 8.90 -0.89 20.44
N ILE A 237 8.68 -1.95 21.22
CA ILE A 237 8.94 -1.96 22.67
C ILE A 237 10.44 -1.88 22.95
N GLN A 238 11.27 -2.65 22.27
CA GLN A 238 12.73 -2.63 22.44
C GLN A 238 13.34 -1.25 22.14
N ILE A 239 12.85 -0.56 21.10
CA ILE A 239 13.29 0.82 20.81
C ILE A 239 12.88 1.77 21.93
N GLN A 240 11.68 1.62 22.50
CA GLN A 240 11.23 2.44 23.63
C GLN A 240 12.03 2.19 24.91
N GLU A 241 12.34 0.94 25.22
CA GLU A 241 13.13 0.57 26.38
C GLU A 241 14.60 1.00 26.27
N ALA A 242 15.20 0.87 25.09
CA ALA A 242 16.57 1.31 24.83
C ALA A 242 16.76 2.83 24.97
N ARG A 243 15.70 3.62 24.76
CA ARG A 243 15.73 5.09 24.88
C ARG A 243 15.41 5.62 26.28
N ARG A 244 14.85 4.78 27.16
CA ARG A 244 14.61 5.12 28.58
C ARG A 244 15.81 4.88 29.48
N LYS A 245 16.85 4.24 28.97
CA LYS A 245 18.16 4.06 29.57
C LYS A 245 19.13 5.11 29.07
#